data_fbac849df766e8fa04f8365b6bec85a1
#
_entry.id   fbac849df766e8fa04f8365b6bec85a1
#
_cell.length_a   1.000
_cell.length_b   1.000
_cell.length_c   1.000
_cell.angle_alpha   90.00
_cell.angle_beta   90.00
_cell.angle_gamma   90.00
#
_symmetry.space_group_name_H-M   'P 1'
#
loop_
_entity.id
_entity.type
_entity.pdbx_description
1 polymer ?
#
loop_
_entity_poly.entity_id
_entity_poly.type
_entity_poly.pdbx_seq_one_letter_code
_entity_poly.pdbx_strand_id
1 'polypeptide(L)'
;MKKKNLRPAGIAAAALAAVLALSGCSSTSAASTTENNPYGLIQPGTVRVASLGDSKPYTFADASGNFTGFDVELFKDVAHRAGVDNVVFTGQDFSGLLAAVANGQFDAGVAAIGITDKRKETVDFSDGYLAGYLTVITTKTSGITGADGLAGKRLGVVQGTLQEAYAVKNFTSASLVRFPDNNTAIAAVNSGTVDAHFLDYEAAKAYQEQHGLVSAADIPSFDAPAGFAVAKGKTAFKEALNKGLAAAMEDGTWKKLYQKWFPGSPMPEQYLPKAEQTASPTSAK
;
A
#
# COMPACT_ATOMS: atom_id res chain seq x y z
N MET A 1 80.23 -16.95 -1.70
CA MET A 1 81.42 -17.35 -0.86
C MET A 1 81.03 -17.16 0.60
N LYS A 2 81.28 -18.27 1.40
CA LYS A 2 81.50 -18.31 2.88
C LYS A 2 80.37 -17.85 3.77
N LYS A 3 79.51 -18.77 4.37
CA LYS A 3 79.79 -19.69 5.52
C LYS A 3 80.18 -18.95 6.82
N LYS A 4 79.30 -19.10 7.85
CA LYS A 4 79.48 -19.89 9.08
C LYS A 4 78.46 -19.43 10.13
N ASN A 5 77.53 -20.25 10.58
CA ASN A 5 77.54 -21.14 11.76
C ASN A 5 78.01 -20.49 13.07
N LEU A 6 77.15 -20.47 14.10
CA LEU A 6 77.18 -21.44 15.23
C LEU A 6 76.18 -21.02 16.35
N ARG A 7 75.46 -22.03 16.82
CA ARG A 7 74.74 -22.11 18.12
C ARG A 7 75.83 -22.30 19.23
N PRO A 8 75.50 -22.40 20.57
CA PRO A 8 74.30 -22.93 21.23
C PRO A 8 73.96 -22.32 22.63
N ALA A 9 72.75 -22.74 23.09
CA ALA A 9 72.36 -23.23 24.43
C ALA A 9 72.41 -22.31 25.66
N GLY A 10 71.31 -22.33 26.39
CA GLY A 10 71.20 -21.96 27.79
C GLY A 10 69.77 -22.22 28.29
N ILE A 11 69.65 -23.37 29.00
CA ILE A 11 68.49 -23.88 29.69
C ILE A 11 68.27 -23.07 30.98
N ALA A 12 67.03 -22.69 31.30
CA ALA A 12 66.56 -22.68 32.68
C ALA A 12 65.02 -22.65 32.70
N ALA A 13 64.47 -23.66 33.32
CA ALA A 13 63.06 -23.88 33.62
C ALA A 13 62.68 -23.07 34.89
N ALA A 14 61.43 -22.53 34.92
CA ALA A 14 60.69 -22.37 36.16
C ALA A 14 59.21 -22.37 35.85
N ALA A 15 58.50 -23.25 36.51
CA ALA A 15 57.06 -23.53 36.42
C ALA A 15 56.19 -22.65 37.30
N LEU A 16 54.90 -22.81 37.14
CA LEU A 16 53.72 -22.41 37.95
C LEU A 16 53.19 -20.95 37.64
N ALA A 17 51.95 -20.74 37.31
CA ALA A 17 50.69 -21.24 37.82
C ALA A 17 49.58 -20.94 36.83
N ALA A 18 48.72 -21.91 36.56
CA ALA A 18 47.48 -21.79 35.85
C ALA A 18 46.42 -21.04 36.71
N VAL A 19 45.88 -19.96 36.20
CA VAL A 19 44.56 -19.47 36.67
C VAL A 19 43.66 -19.44 35.43
N LEU A 20 42.81 -20.46 35.36
CA LEU A 20 41.65 -20.53 34.47
C LEU A 20 40.60 -19.53 34.99
N ALA A 21 40.59 -18.34 34.40
CA ALA A 21 39.43 -17.47 34.45
C ALA A 21 38.52 -17.86 33.27
N LEU A 22 37.58 -18.77 33.50
CA LEU A 22 36.39 -18.92 32.65
C LEU A 22 35.56 -17.63 32.78
N SER A 23 35.88 -16.66 31.94
CA SER A 23 34.94 -15.56 31.66
C SER A 23 33.87 -16.14 30.76
N GLY A 24 32.77 -16.55 31.37
CA GLY A 24 31.55 -16.88 30.67
C GLY A 24 31.12 -15.67 29.82
N CYS A 25 31.29 -15.79 28.50
CA CYS A 25 30.56 -14.94 27.58
C CYS A 25 29.07 -15.27 27.71
N SER A 26 28.41 -14.53 28.59
CA SER A 26 26.95 -14.46 28.61
C SER A 26 26.51 -13.99 27.23
N SER A 27 25.96 -14.88 26.46
CA SER A 27 25.19 -14.59 25.25
C SER A 27 23.92 -13.81 25.63
N THR A 28 24.09 -12.50 25.87
CA THR A 28 22.98 -11.56 26.10
C THR A 28 22.88 -10.63 24.91
N SER A 29 22.65 -11.17 23.71
CA SER A 29 22.47 -10.36 22.50
C SER A 29 21.21 -10.67 21.69
N ALA A 30 20.35 -11.57 22.18
CA ALA A 30 19.10 -11.89 21.46
C ALA A 30 17.85 -11.20 22.03
N ALA A 31 17.90 -10.65 23.26
CA ALA A 31 16.74 -10.01 23.89
C ALA A 31 16.62 -8.50 23.61
N SER A 32 17.71 -7.82 23.25
CA SER A 32 17.70 -6.37 23.09
C SER A 32 17.19 -5.88 21.72
N THR A 33 17.13 -6.75 20.70
CA THR A 33 16.61 -6.39 19.39
C THR A 33 15.08 -6.40 19.31
N THR A 34 14.42 -7.19 20.14
CA THR A 34 12.95 -7.32 20.15
C THR A 34 12.27 -6.13 20.84
N GLU A 35 12.88 -5.56 21.87
CA GLU A 35 12.34 -4.39 22.58
C GLU A 35 12.36 -3.12 21.71
N ASN A 36 13.37 -2.95 20.85
CA ASN A 36 13.48 -1.79 19.96
C ASN A 36 12.76 -1.95 18.60
N ASN A 37 12.23 -3.14 18.28
CA ASN A 37 11.55 -3.39 17.01
C ASN A 37 10.43 -4.42 17.18
N PRO A 38 9.37 -4.09 17.92
CA PRO A 38 8.29 -5.02 18.25
C PRO A 38 7.52 -5.54 17.03
N TYR A 39 7.56 -4.80 15.93
CA TYR A 39 6.88 -5.15 14.68
C TYR A 39 7.79 -5.84 13.66
N GLY A 40 9.08 -5.99 13.95
CA GLY A 40 10.06 -6.54 13.03
C GLY A 40 10.14 -5.73 11.73
N LEU A 41 10.11 -4.39 11.83
CA LEU A 41 10.26 -3.47 10.70
C LEU A 41 11.65 -3.64 10.06
N ILE A 42 11.76 -3.36 8.77
CA ILE A 42 13.02 -3.42 8.04
C ILE A 42 14.06 -2.48 8.67
N GLN A 43 13.61 -1.30 9.06
CA GLN A 43 14.38 -0.33 9.82
C GLN A 43 13.66 -0.05 11.15
N PRO A 44 14.27 -0.34 12.31
CA PRO A 44 13.65 -0.03 13.60
C PRO A 44 13.17 1.42 13.68
N GLY A 45 11.93 1.61 14.13
CA GLY A 45 11.32 2.94 14.29
C GLY A 45 10.89 3.62 12.99
N THR A 46 11.02 2.97 11.82
CA THR A 46 10.59 3.52 10.53
C THR A 46 9.77 2.51 9.76
N VAL A 47 8.58 2.88 9.33
CA VAL A 47 7.78 2.08 8.38
C VAL A 47 8.09 2.51 6.94
N ARG A 48 8.60 1.59 6.14
CA ARG A 48 8.83 1.79 4.70
C ARG A 48 7.59 1.32 3.93
N VAL A 49 6.98 2.21 3.17
CA VAL A 49 5.70 1.98 2.50
C VAL A 49 5.88 2.03 0.97
N ALA A 50 5.43 0.96 0.30
CA ALA A 50 5.23 0.96 -1.14
C ALA A 50 3.86 1.57 -1.48
N SER A 51 3.80 2.49 -2.43
CA SER A 51 2.57 3.18 -2.80
C SER A 51 2.56 3.62 -4.26
N LEU A 52 1.38 3.99 -4.76
CA LEU A 52 1.26 4.71 -6.03
C LEU A 52 1.48 6.22 -5.80
N GLY A 53 2.17 6.86 -6.73
CA GLY A 53 2.42 8.32 -6.67
C GLY A 53 1.46 9.16 -7.50
N ASP A 54 0.42 8.58 -8.10
CA ASP A 54 -0.45 9.20 -9.09
C ASP A 54 -1.95 8.93 -8.90
N SER A 55 -2.35 8.30 -7.80
CA SER A 55 -3.75 7.94 -7.53
C SER A 55 -4.43 8.94 -6.59
N LYS A 56 -4.57 10.20 -7.02
CA LYS A 56 -5.35 11.20 -6.28
C LYS A 56 -6.84 10.80 -6.26
N PRO A 57 -7.54 10.90 -5.13
CA PRO A 57 -7.16 11.51 -3.84
C PRO A 57 -6.59 10.52 -2.82
N TYR A 58 -6.31 9.26 -3.19
CA TYR A 58 -5.85 8.20 -2.27
C TYR A 58 -4.37 8.36 -1.90
N THR A 59 -3.49 8.21 -2.91
CA THR A 59 -2.04 8.33 -2.77
C THR A 59 -1.46 9.02 -3.99
N PHE A 60 -0.83 10.16 -3.79
CA PHE A 60 -0.17 10.89 -4.87
C PHE A 60 0.97 11.75 -4.35
N ALA A 61 1.90 12.07 -5.24
CA ALA A 61 2.95 13.05 -4.95
C ALA A 61 2.43 14.47 -5.22
N ASP A 62 2.65 15.38 -4.27
CA ASP A 62 2.40 16.80 -4.47
C ASP A 62 3.47 17.44 -5.40
N ALA A 63 3.33 18.74 -5.67
CA ALA A 63 4.28 19.47 -6.52
C ALA A 63 5.73 19.48 -5.97
N SER A 64 5.92 19.22 -4.69
CA SER A 64 7.21 19.11 -4.03
C SER A 64 7.75 17.67 -3.99
N GLY A 65 6.98 16.71 -4.51
CA GLY A 65 7.33 15.29 -4.49
C GLY A 65 6.96 14.55 -3.20
N ASN A 66 6.27 15.21 -2.26
CA ASN A 66 5.85 14.57 -1.02
C ASN A 66 4.56 13.76 -1.22
N PHE A 67 4.52 12.57 -0.65
CA PHE A 67 3.30 11.76 -0.64
C PHE A 67 2.22 12.37 0.25
N THR A 68 1.01 12.46 -0.30
CA THR A 68 -0.20 12.96 0.36
C THR A 68 -1.43 12.21 -0.16
N GLY A 69 -2.60 12.45 0.45
CA GLY A 69 -3.86 11.79 0.11
C GLY A 69 -4.50 11.09 1.29
N PHE A 70 -5.71 10.59 1.10
CA PHE A 70 -6.49 9.93 2.15
C PHE A 70 -5.74 8.77 2.79
N ASP A 71 -5.27 7.84 1.97
CA ASP A 71 -4.55 6.65 2.43
C ASP A 71 -3.25 7.01 3.15
N VAL A 72 -2.54 8.02 2.63
CA VAL A 72 -1.27 8.47 3.21
C VAL A 72 -1.48 9.08 4.60
N GLU A 73 -2.48 9.95 4.75
CA GLU A 73 -2.76 10.59 6.03
C GLU A 73 -3.34 9.60 7.04
N LEU A 74 -4.25 8.72 6.60
CA LEU A 74 -4.80 7.67 7.46
C LEU A 74 -3.71 6.70 7.92
N PHE A 75 -2.84 6.24 7.02
CA PHE A 75 -1.76 5.32 7.39
C PHE A 75 -0.77 5.97 8.36
N LYS A 76 -0.42 7.24 8.18
CA LYS A 76 0.45 7.99 9.11
C LYS A 76 -0.18 8.09 10.50
N ASP A 77 -1.47 8.40 10.59
CA ASP A 77 -2.21 8.43 11.87
C ASP A 77 -2.21 7.05 12.55
N VAL A 78 -2.50 6.00 11.78
CA VAL A 78 -2.52 4.62 12.28
C VAL A 78 -1.13 4.16 12.74
N ALA A 79 -0.07 4.48 12.01
CA ALA A 79 1.30 4.17 12.39
C ALA A 79 1.72 4.93 13.67
N HIS A 80 1.35 6.20 13.78
CA HIS A 80 1.56 7.00 14.99
C HIS A 80 0.88 6.35 16.22
N ARG A 81 -0.37 5.90 16.08
CA ARG A 81 -1.09 5.16 17.15
C ARG A 81 -0.42 3.83 17.50
N ALA A 82 0.29 3.23 16.57
CA ALA A 82 1.11 2.04 16.81
C ALA A 82 2.49 2.38 17.42
N GLY A 83 2.79 3.66 17.69
CA GLY A 83 4.06 4.12 18.27
C GLY A 83 5.19 4.26 17.24
N VAL A 84 4.85 4.39 15.93
CA VAL A 84 5.84 4.61 14.88
C VAL A 84 5.54 5.91 14.13
N ASP A 85 6.33 6.93 14.40
CA ASP A 85 6.13 8.28 13.83
C ASP A 85 6.79 8.45 12.47
N ASN A 86 7.83 7.68 12.19
CA ASN A 86 8.56 7.82 10.94
C ASN A 86 8.00 6.87 9.87
N VAL A 87 7.32 7.45 8.86
CA VAL A 87 6.70 6.72 7.75
C VAL A 87 7.26 7.27 6.44
N VAL A 88 7.91 6.41 5.66
CA VAL A 88 8.54 6.77 4.39
C VAL A 88 7.83 6.08 3.24
N PHE A 89 7.17 6.87 2.39
CA PHE A 89 6.50 6.39 1.19
C PHE A 89 7.44 6.39 -0.01
N THR A 90 7.33 5.36 -0.84
CA THR A 90 8.08 5.20 -2.09
C THR A 90 7.14 4.79 -3.21
N GLY A 91 7.23 5.46 -4.36
CA GLY A 91 6.45 5.13 -5.55
C GLY A 91 6.84 3.77 -6.13
N GLN A 92 5.86 2.97 -6.48
CA GLN A 92 5.99 1.65 -7.09
C GLN A 92 4.91 1.46 -8.14
N ASP A 93 5.21 0.69 -9.18
CA ASP A 93 4.17 0.17 -10.07
C ASP A 93 3.28 -0.81 -9.31
N PHE A 94 1.97 -0.70 -9.49
CA PHE A 94 1.02 -1.53 -8.75
C PHE A 94 1.24 -3.02 -8.95
N SER A 95 1.62 -3.44 -10.16
CA SER A 95 1.85 -4.86 -10.51
C SER A 95 2.94 -5.53 -9.67
N GLY A 96 3.94 -4.78 -9.21
CA GLY A 96 5.04 -5.26 -8.39
C GLY A 96 4.86 -5.02 -6.88
N LEU A 97 3.91 -4.16 -6.50
CA LEU A 97 3.80 -3.64 -5.14
C LEU A 97 3.61 -4.74 -4.09
N LEU A 98 2.65 -5.66 -4.29
CA LEU A 98 2.38 -6.73 -3.33
C LEU A 98 3.55 -7.72 -3.21
N ALA A 99 4.22 -8.02 -4.33
CA ALA A 99 5.41 -8.87 -4.32
C ALA A 99 6.58 -8.21 -3.57
N ALA A 100 6.77 -6.90 -3.73
CA ALA A 100 7.78 -6.15 -3.01
C ALA A 100 7.55 -6.15 -1.48
N VAL A 101 6.28 -6.04 -1.04
CA VAL A 101 5.89 -6.18 0.37
C VAL A 101 6.12 -7.61 0.85
N ALA A 102 5.66 -8.61 0.12
CA ALA A 102 5.82 -10.02 0.49
C ALA A 102 7.29 -10.42 0.65
N ASN A 103 8.18 -9.89 -0.19
CA ASN A 103 9.61 -10.15 -0.18
C ASN A 103 10.40 -9.29 0.83
N GLY A 104 9.72 -8.46 1.64
CA GLY A 104 10.35 -7.66 2.68
C GLY A 104 11.17 -6.47 2.14
N GLN A 105 10.87 -5.97 0.94
CA GLN A 105 11.46 -4.72 0.44
C GLN A 105 10.79 -3.50 1.08
N PHE A 106 9.52 -3.66 1.49
CA PHE A 106 8.72 -2.69 2.21
C PHE A 106 8.01 -3.36 3.39
N ASP A 107 7.73 -2.58 4.43
CA ASP A 107 6.98 -3.03 5.60
C ASP A 107 5.48 -3.10 5.33
N ALA A 108 4.98 -2.18 4.50
CA ALA A 108 3.58 -2.09 4.12
C ALA A 108 3.37 -1.67 2.67
N GLY A 109 2.20 -2.03 2.12
CA GLY A 109 1.67 -1.51 0.86
C GLY A 109 0.41 -0.70 1.13
N VAL A 110 0.36 0.54 0.61
CA VAL A 110 -0.74 1.50 0.85
C VAL A 110 -1.07 2.21 -0.46
N ALA A 111 -2.18 1.84 -1.09
CA ALA A 111 -2.62 2.38 -2.38
C ALA A 111 -4.08 1.98 -2.69
N ALA A 112 -5.02 2.21 -1.77
CA ALA A 112 -6.41 1.76 -1.88
C ALA A 112 -6.53 0.28 -2.30
N ILE A 113 -5.69 -0.58 -1.72
CA ILE A 113 -5.50 -1.96 -2.18
C ILE A 113 -6.69 -2.82 -1.77
N GLY A 114 -7.56 -3.18 -2.72
CA GLY A 114 -8.70 -4.05 -2.45
C GLY A 114 -8.27 -5.41 -1.89
N ILE A 115 -8.89 -5.80 -0.79
CA ILE A 115 -8.67 -7.09 -0.12
C ILE A 115 -9.36 -8.19 -0.93
N THR A 116 -8.61 -9.12 -1.50
CA THR A 116 -9.14 -10.29 -2.21
C THR A 116 -8.47 -11.57 -1.74
N ASP A 117 -9.16 -12.70 -1.86
CA ASP A 117 -8.60 -14.00 -1.47
C ASP A 117 -7.33 -14.33 -2.25
N LYS A 118 -7.29 -14.02 -3.54
CA LYS A 118 -6.08 -14.17 -4.35
C LYS A 118 -4.90 -13.36 -3.82
N ARG A 119 -5.11 -12.11 -3.40
CA ARG A 119 -4.05 -11.27 -2.84
C ARG A 119 -3.62 -11.74 -1.44
N LYS A 120 -4.57 -12.28 -0.67
CA LYS A 120 -4.29 -12.91 0.63
C LYS A 120 -3.40 -14.16 0.51
N GLU A 121 -3.25 -14.77 -0.64
CA GLU A 121 -2.26 -15.84 -0.84
C GLU A 121 -0.82 -15.32 -0.73
N THR A 122 -0.58 -14.06 -1.11
CA THR A 122 0.75 -13.44 -1.19
C THR A 122 1.09 -12.60 0.03
N VAL A 123 0.13 -11.81 0.55
CA VAL A 123 0.30 -10.89 1.68
C VAL A 123 -0.81 -11.06 2.70
N ASP A 124 -0.64 -10.51 3.90
CA ASP A 124 -1.73 -10.28 4.84
C ASP A 124 -2.24 -8.84 4.69
N PHE A 125 -3.46 -8.59 5.16
CA PHE A 125 -4.08 -7.28 5.13
C PHE A 125 -4.51 -6.85 6.53
N SER A 126 -4.53 -5.53 6.75
CA SER A 126 -5.29 -4.93 7.84
C SER A 126 -6.80 -5.17 7.64
N ASP A 127 -7.60 -4.76 8.60
CA ASP A 127 -9.04 -4.60 8.41
C ASP A 127 -9.30 -3.59 7.28
N GLY A 128 -10.48 -3.70 6.64
CA GLY A 128 -10.88 -2.79 5.59
C GLY A 128 -11.18 -1.40 6.14
N TYR A 129 -10.74 -0.37 5.42
CA TYR A 129 -10.94 1.03 5.83
C TYR A 129 -11.66 1.88 4.79
N LEU A 130 -11.87 1.38 3.58
CA LEU A 130 -12.54 2.10 2.50
C LEU A 130 -13.26 1.12 1.58
N ALA A 131 -14.47 1.49 1.15
CA ALA A 131 -15.16 0.85 0.04
C ALA A 131 -15.37 1.88 -1.06
N GLY A 132 -15.29 1.47 -2.32
CA GLY A 132 -15.37 2.40 -3.44
C GLY A 132 -16.10 1.83 -4.64
N TYR A 133 -16.27 2.67 -5.66
CA TYR A 133 -16.81 2.34 -6.97
C TYR A 133 -15.70 2.41 -8.01
N LEU A 134 -15.89 1.74 -9.13
CA LEU A 134 -15.03 1.85 -10.30
C LEU A 134 -15.76 2.62 -11.40
N THR A 135 -15.01 3.25 -12.29
CA THR A 135 -15.59 3.95 -13.43
C THR A 135 -14.69 3.86 -14.66
N VAL A 136 -15.33 3.88 -15.81
CA VAL A 136 -14.64 4.04 -17.09
C VAL A 136 -14.74 5.51 -17.50
N ILE A 137 -13.60 6.15 -17.75
CA ILE A 137 -13.55 7.53 -18.26
C ILE A 137 -13.03 7.57 -19.69
N THR A 138 -13.49 8.57 -20.42
CA THR A 138 -13.19 8.75 -21.84
C THR A 138 -13.26 10.22 -22.23
N THR A 139 -12.92 10.55 -23.49
CA THR A 139 -13.09 11.91 -24.01
C THR A 139 -14.58 12.19 -24.30
N LYS A 140 -14.97 13.48 -24.23
CA LYS A 140 -16.33 13.93 -24.55
C LYS A 140 -16.81 13.54 -25.96
N THR A 141 -15.88 13.34 -26.88
CA THR A 141 -16.14 13.06 -28.30
C THR A 141 -16.06 11.57 -28.66
N SER A 142 -15.77 10.69 -27.67
CA SER A 142 -15.59 9.25 -27.92
C SER A 142 -16.84 8.51 -28.40
N GLY A 143 -18.02 9.01 -28.02
CA GLY A 143 -19.30 8.34 -28.22
C GLY A 143 -19.50 7.10 -27.35
N ILE A 144 -18.60 6.79 -26.42
CA ILE A 144 -18.72 5.65 -25.52
C ILE A 144 -19.69 6.01 -24.39
N THR A 145 -20.79 5.25 -24.31
CA THR A 145 -21.80 5.36 -23.26
C THR A 145 -22.14 3.98 -22.72
N GLY A 146 -22.03 3.81 -21.40
CA GLY A 146 -22.25 2.51 -20.74
C GLY A 146 -21.17 1.47 -21.04
N ALA A 147 -21.25 0.34 -20.36
CA ALA A 147 -20.31 -0.77 -20.52
C ALA A 147 -20.36 -1.41 -21.93
N ASP A 148 -21.54 -1.48 -22.53
CA ASP A 148 -21.73 -2.04 -23.87
C ASP A 148 -21.01 -1.21 -24.95
N GLY A 149 -20.84 0.11 -24.71
CA GLY A 149 -20.11 1.00 -25.59
C GLY A 149 -18.61 0.71 -25.70
N LEU A 150 -18.08 -0.19 -24.86
CA LEU A 150 -16.69 -0.62 -24.87
C LEU A 150 -16.41 -1.72 -25.92
N ALA A 151 -17.44 -2.28 -26.57
CA ALA A 151 -17.27 -3.31 -27.58
C ALA A 151 -16.40 -2.81 -28.75
N GLY A 152 -15.32 -3.53 -29.06
CA GLY A 152 -14.34 -3.16 -30.07
C GLY A 152 -13.44 -1.96 -29.74
N LYS A 153 -13.55 -1.39 -28.54
CA LYS A 153 -12.73 -0.25 -28.10
C LYS A 153 -11.46 -0.71 -27.39
N ARG A 154 -10.43 0.13 -27.42
CA ARG A 154 -9.19 -0.06 -26.65
C ARG A 154 -9.41 0.52 -25.25
N LEU A 155 -9.41 -0.36 -24.26
CA LEU A 155 -9.62 0.01 -22.85
C LEU A 155 -8.29 -0.06 -22.07
N GLY A 156 -7.82 1.08 -21.60
CA GLY A 156 -6.66 1.18 -20.71
C GLY A 156 -7.02 0.69 -19.32
N VAL A 157 -6.14 -0.12 -18.74
CA VAL A 157 -6.20 -0.58 -17.34
C VAL A 157 -4.81 -0.55 -16.74
N VAL A 158 -4.69 -0.26 -15.43
CA VAL A 158 -3.40 -0.44 -14.73
C VAL A 158 -3.21 -1.91 -14.41
N GLN A 159 -2.03 -2.43 -14.74
CA GLN A 159 -1.72 -3.85 -14.59
C GLN A 159 -1.75 -4.31 -13.13
N GLY A 160 -2.33 -5.49 -12.88
CA GLY A 160 -2.44 -6.10 -11.55
C GLY A 160 -3.59 -5.58 -10.68
N THR A 161 -4.37 -4.62 -11.18
CA THR A 161 -5.50 -4.01 -10.45
C THR A 161 -6.77 -4.87 -10.47
N LEU A 162 -7.73 -4.49 -9.62
CA LEU A 162 -9.10 -5.06 -9.67
C LEU A 162 -9.81 -4.69 -10.95
N GLN A 163 -9.53 -3.50 -11.49
CA GLN A 163 -10.06 -3.01 -12.76
C GLN A 163 -9.62 -3.91 -13.91
N GLU A 164 -8.33 -4.29 -13.97
CA GLU A 164 -7.87 -5.25 -14.98
C GLU A 164 -8.60 -6.58 -14.83
N ALA A 165 -8.66 -7.15 -13.61
CA ALA A 165 -9.32 -8.43 -13.36
C ALA A 165 -10.81 -8.39 -13.72
N TYR A 166 -11.49 -7.29 -13.40
CA TYR A 166 -12.89 -7.07 -13.77
C TYR A 166 -13.06 -6.98 -15.29
N ALA A 167 -12.23 -6.19 -15.97
CA ALA A 167 -12.31 -5.98 -17.40
C ALA A 167 -12.05 -7.28 -18.18
N VAL A 168 -11.07 -8.09 -17.77
CA VAL A 168 -10.82 -9.43 -18.37
C VAL A 168 -12.07 -10.31 -18.29
N LYS A 169 -12.81 -10.25 -17.20
CA LYS A 169 -14.00 -11.08 -16.98
C LYS A 169 -15.26 -10.52 -17.65
N ASN A 170 -15.46 -9.20 -17.61
CA ASN A 170 -16.75 -8.59 -17.92
C ASN A 170 -16.74 -7.73 -19.20
N PHE A 171 -15.59 -7.21 -19.63
CA PHE A 171 -15.45 -6.40 -20.84
C PHE A 171 -14.76 -7.19 -21.95
N THR A 172 -15.20 -8.42 -22.18
CA THR A 172 -14.56 -9.40 -23.08
C THR A 172 -14.51 -8.96 -24.54
N SER A 173 -15.36 -8.02 -24.93
CA SER A 173 -15.39 -7.44 -26.29
C SER A 173 -14.49 -6.21 -26.45
N ALA A 174 -13.85 -5.72 -25.37
CA ALA A 174 -12.88 -4.64 -25.41
C ALA A 174 -11.46 -5.17 -25.62
N SER A 175 -10.61 -4.40 -26.29
CA SER A 175 -9.18 -4.68 -26.40
C SER A 175 -8.44 -4.04 -25.21
N LEU A 176 -7.99 -4.83 -24.25
CA LEU A 176 -7.31 -4.32 -23.06
C LEU A 176 -5.87 -3.90 -23.35
N VAL A 177 -5.52 -2.69 -22.97
CA VAL A 177 -4.16 -2.14 -23.01
C VAL A 177 -3.70 -1.88 -21.57
N ARG A 178 -2.57 -2.50 -21.18
CA ARG A 178 -2.04 -2.46 -19.82
C ARG A 178 -1.03 -1.34 -19.66
N PHE A 179 -1.17 -0.58 -18.58
CA PHE A 179 -0.29 0.53 -18.24
C PHE A 179 0.34 0.29 -16.84
N PRO A 180 1.52 0.86 -16.57
CA PRO A 180 2.14 0.77 -15.23
C PRO A 180 1.42 1.64 -14.20
N ASP A 181 0.84 2.76 -14.62
CA ASP A 181 0.21 3.77 -13.76
C ASP A 181 -0.96 4.49 -14.47
N ASN A 182 -1.71 5.30 -13.70
CA ASN A 182 -2.86 6.03 -14.24
C ASN A 182 -2.42 7.20 -15.14
N ASN A 183 -1.33 7.89 -14.83
CA ASN A 183 -0.89 9.04 -15.64
C ASN A 183 -0.58 8.63 -17.07
N THR A 184 0.12 7.51 -17.27
CA THR A 184 0.41 6.99 -18.61
C THR A 184 -0.86 6.53 -19.32
N ALA A 185 -1.81 5.92 -18.62
CA ALA A 185 -3.11 5.55 -19.17
C ALA A 185 -3.94 6.76 -19.60
N ILE A 186 -3.97 7.82 -18.78
CA ILE A 186 -4.66 9.09 -19.08
C ILE A 186 -4.01 9.80 -20.27
N ALA A 187 -2.69 9.84 -20.35
CA ALA A 187 -1.98 10.38 -21.52
C ALA A 187 -2.36 9.62 -22.79
N ALA A 188 -2.53 8.29 -22.71
CA ALA A 188 -2.96 7.44 -23.81
C ALA A 188 -4.42 7.72 -24.23
N VAL A 189 -5.32 8.03 -23.30
CA VAL A 189 -6.70 8.48 -23.62
C VAL A 189 -6.66 9.82 -24.34
N ASN A 190 -5.92 10.79 -23.81
CA ASN A 190 -5.83 12.13 -24.39
C ASN A 190 -5.21 12.15 -25.79
N SER A 191 -4.25 11.27 -26.05
CA SER A 191 -3.63 11.11 -27.39
C SER A 191 -4.45 10.26 -28.36
N GLY A 192 -5.53 9.61 -27.89
CA GLY A 192 -6.30 8.66 -28.70
C GLY A 192 -5.58 7.31 -28.93
N THR A 193 -4.53 6.99 -28.18
CA THR A 193 -3.89 5.67 -28.21
C THR A 193 -4.81 4.60 -27.64
N VAL A 194 -5.59 4.91 -26.60
CA VAL A 194 -6.73 4.14 -26.13
C VAL A 194 -7.99 4.98 -26.16
N ASP A 195 -9.14 4.34 -26.17
CA ASP A 195 -10.43 5.00 -26.30
C ASP A 195 -11.05 5.37 -24.95
N ALA A 196 -10.68 4.65 -23.89
CA ALA A 196 -11.14 4.85 -22.53
C ALA A 196 -10.13 4.31 -21.51
N HIS A 197 -10.27 4.69 -20.23
CA HIS A 197 -9.49 4.15 -19.11
C HIS A 197 -10.41 3.75 -17.98
N PHE A 198 -10.14 2.60 -17.32
CA PHE A 198 -10.93 2.04 -16.24
C PHE A 198 -10.14 2.10 -14.93
N LEU A 199 -10.68 2.83 -13.95
CA LEU A 199 -9.99 3.14 -12.70
C LEU A 199 -10.99 3.36 -11.55
N ASP A 200 -10.47 3.67 -10.34
CA ASP A 200 -11.28 4.00 -9.18
C ASP A 200 -12.06 5.30 -9.40
N TYR A 201 -13.32 5.31 -8.96
CA TYR A 201 -14.26 6.40 -9.19
C TYR A 201 -13.75 7.76 -8.66
N GLU A 202 -13.20 7.78 -7.45
CA GLU A 202 -12.71 9.04 -6.88
C GLU A 202 -11.42 9.54 -7.57
N ALA A 203 -10.56 8.62 -8.01
CA ALA A 203 -9.40 8.99 -8.83
C ALA A 203 -9.85 9.53 -10.19
N ALA A 204 -10.89 8.93 -10.78
CA ALA A 204 -11.46 9.39 -12.05
C ALA A 204 -11.94 10.85 -11.99
N LYS A 205 -12.60 11.26 -10.90
CA LYS A 205 -13.05 12.66 -10.72
C LYS A 205 -11.89 13.65 -10.86
N ALA A 206 -10.76 13.37 -10.22
CA ALA A 206 -9.58 14.22 -10.30
C ALA A 206 -9.06 14.35 -11.74
N TYR A 207 -9.01 13.24 -12.49
CA TYR A 207 -8.59 13.26 -13.90
C TYR A 207 -9.63 13.91 -14.83
N GLN A 208 -10.92 13.74 -14.54
CA GLN A 208 -12.00 14.42 -15.29
C GLN A 208 -11.88 15.93 -15.16
N GLU A 209 -11.67 16.44 -13.97
CA GLU A 209 -11.48 17.87 -13.71
C GLU A 209 -10.22 18.40 -14.41
N GLN A 210 -9.11 17.68 -14.30
CA GLN A 210 -7.82 18.10 -14.82
C GLN A 210 -7.73 18.04 -16.36
N HIS A 211 -8.35 17.04 -16.98
CA HIS A 211 -8.19 16.73 -18.41
C HIS A 211 -9.47 16.89 -19.22
N GLY A 212 -10.58 17.28 -18.61
CA GLY A 212 -11.86 17.44 -19.27
C GLY A 212 -12.49 16.13 -19.78
N LEU A 213 -12.12 15.00 -19.17
CA LEU A 213 -12.68 13.70 -19.44
C LEU A 213 -14.09 13.55 -18.83
N VAL A 214 -14.81 12.53 -19.23
CA VAL A 214 -16.17 12.23 -18.72
C VAL A 214 -16.29 10.77 -18.36
N SER A 215 -17.19 10.44 -17.40
CA SER A 215 -17.57 9.05 -17.13
C SER A 215 -18.35 8.49 -18.30
N ALA A 216 -18.00 7.28 -18.73
CA ALA A 216 -18.75 6.49 -19.69
C ALA A 216 -19.59 5.44 -19.01
N ALA A 217 -19.09 4.81 -17.93
CA ALA A 217 -19.79 3.77 -17.18
C ALA A 217 -19.30 3.74 -15.72
N ASP A 218 -20.21 3.79 -14.77
CA ASP A 218 -19.90 3.58 -13.36
C ASP A 218 -20.25 2.12 -13.01
N ILE A 219 -19.31 1.44 -12.39
CA ILE A 219 -19.42 0.04 -12.01
C ILE A 219 -19.48 -0.03 -10.48
N PRO A 220 -20.64 -0.39 -9.90
CA PRO A 220 -20.68 -0.63 -8.47
C PRO A 220 -19.67 -1.73 -8.14
N SER A 221 -18.73 -1.42 -7.32
CA SER A 221 -17.88 -2.41 -6.68
C SER A 221 -18.44 -2.51 -5.25
N PHE A 222 -18.61 -3.53 -4.51
CA PHE A 222 -17.91 -4.57 -4.37
C PHE A 222 -17.60 -5.05 -3.03
N ASP A 223 -17.38 -6.20 -3.02
CA ASP A 223 -16.94 -7.14 -2.00
C ASP A 223 -15.43 -7.07 -1.63
N ALA A 224 -14.73 -6.02 -2.03
CA ALA A 224 -13.29 -5.90 -1.79
C ALA A 224 -12.93 -4.53 -1.16
N PRO A 225 -13.16 -4.34 0.15
CA PRO A 225 -12.73 -3.12 0.82
C PRO A 225 -11.21 -2.93 0.69
N ALA A 226 -10.75 -1.69 0.66
CA ALA A 226 -9.32 -1.41 0.70
C ALA A 226 -8.74 -1.69 2.09
N GLY A 227 -7.53 -2.25 2.13
CA GLY A 227 -6.76 -2.53 3.35
C GLY A 227 -5.27 -2.27 3.14
N PHE A 228 -4.54 -2.10 4.24
CA PHE A 228 -3.09 -2.01 4.21
C PHE A 228 -2.49 -3.40 4.08
N ALA A 229 -1.64 -3.61 3.08
CA ALA A 229 -0.96 -4.88 2.87
C ALA A 229 0.31 -4.96 3.72
N VAL A 230 0.57 -6.11 4.33
CA VAL A 230 1.80 -6.42 5.07
C VAL A 230 2.30 -7.80 4.67
N ALA A 231 3.60 -8.08 4.84
CA ALA A 231 4.13 -9.41 4.55
C ALA A 231 3.48 -10.48 5.44
N LYS A 232 3.35 -11.70 4.92
CA LYS A 232 2.86 -12.84 5.68
C LYS A 232 3.61 -13.03 6.98
N GLY A 233 2.86 -13.31 8.06
CA GLY A 233 3.43 -13.56 9.38
C GLY A 233 3.83 -12.31 10.17
N LYS A 234 3.64 -11.09 9.66
CA LYS A 234 3.82 -9.84 10.40
C LYS A 234 2.62 -9.54 11.31
N THR A 235 2.22 -10.54 12.12
CA THR A 235 0.98 -10.52 12.91
C THR A 235 0.95 -9.36 13.89
N ALA A 236 2.02 -9.12 14.64
CA ALA A 236 2.08 -8.01 15.60
C ALA A 236 1.91 -6.64 14.93
N PHE A 237 2.51 -6.44 13.76
CA PHE A 237 2.37 -5.20 13.01
C PHE A 237 0.93 -5.04 12.46
N LYS A 238 0.38 -6.10 11.87
CA LYS A 238 -1.01 -6.11 11.38
C LYS A 238 -2.02 -5.79 12.49
N GLU A 239 -1.88 -6.42 13.65
CA GLU A 239 -2.75 -6.17 14.80
C GLU A 239 -2.63 -4.73 15.32
N ALA A 240 -1.41 -4.15 15.34
CA ALA A 240 -1.20 -2.76 15.70
C ALA A 240 -1.89 -1.81 14.68
N LEU A 241 -1.80 -2.09 13.38
CA LEU A 241 -2.51 -1.34 12.35
C LEU A 241 -4.04 -1.43 12.53
N ASN A 242 -4.57 -2.63 12.80
CA ASN A 242 -6.02 -2.82 13.03
C ASN A 242 -6.50 -2.05 14.26
N LYS A 243 -5.73 -2.09 15.35
CA LYS A 243 -6.04 -1.31 16.56
C LYS A 243 -6.03 0.19 16.27
N GLY A 244 -5.05 0.67 15.50
CA GLY A 244 -4.98 2.08 15.09
C GLY A 244 -6.15 2.48 14.20
N LEU A 245 -6.53 1.64 13.22
CA LEU A 245 -7.70 1.86 12.36
C LEU A 245 -8.99 1.95 13.18
N ALA A 246 -9.23 0.99 14.06
CA ALA A 246 -10.42 0.99 14.91
C ALA A 246 -10.50 2.25 15.77
N ALA A 247 -9.38 2.70 16.34
CA ALA A 247 -9.32 3.93 17.13
C ALA A 247 -9.57 5.18 16.27
N ALA A 248 -9.02 5.25 15.05
CA ALA A 248 -9.24 6.38 14.12
C ALA A 248 -10.70 6.46 13.63
N MET A 249 -11.38 5.32 13.49
CA MET A 249 -12.81 5.26 13.20
C MET A 249 -13.62 5.73 14.40
N GLU A 250 -13.34 5.23 15.60
CA GLU A 250 -14.10 5.51 16.82
C GLU A 250 -14.00 6.98 17.28
N ASP A 251 -12.83 7.62 17.15
CA ASP A 251 -12.64 9.03 17.52
C ASP A 251 -12.99 10.03 16.42
N GLY A 252 -13.43 9.54 15.26
CA GLY A 252 -13.85 10.36 14.11
C GLY A 252 -12.70 10.91 13.27
N THR A 253 -11.46 10.53 13.50
CA THR A 253 -10.31 10.91 12.65
C THR A 253 -10.51 10.42 11.22
N TRP A 254 -10.92 9.14 11.05
CA TRP A 254 -11.25 8.58 9.75
C TRP A 254 -12.32 9.42 9.02
N LYS A 255 -13.40 9.79 9.72
CA LYS A 255 -14.49 10.60 9.16
C LYS A 255 -14.01 11.97 8.68
N LYS A 256 -13.16 12.65 9.46
CA LYS A 256 -12.57 13.94 9.09
C LYS A 256 -11.69 13.84 7.85
N LEU A 257 -10.86 12.78 7.77
CA LEU A 257 -10.02 12.52 6.60
C LEU A 257 -10.88 12.20 5.36
N TYR A 258 -11.93 11.39 5.53
CA TYR A 258 -12.86 11.08 4.44
C TYR A 258 -13.52 12.36 3.89
N GLN A 259 -14.07 13.20 4.75
CA GLN A 259 -14.69 14.48 4.36
C GLN A 259 -13.70 15.43 3.66
N LYS A 260 -12.44 15.44 4.09
CA LYS A 260 -11.38 16.26 3.48
C LYS A 260 -11.07 15.81 2.06
N TRP A 261 -10.94 14.50 1.85
CA TRP A 261 -10.42 13.94 0.60
C TRP A 261 -11.51 13.55 -0.41
N PHE A 262 -12.72 13.26 0.07
CA PHE A 262 -13.88 12.85 -0.73
C PHE A 262 -15.08 13.79 -0.52
N PRO A 263 -14.93 15.10 -0.77
CA PRO A 263 -16.02 16.05 -0.56
C PRO A 263 -17.23 15.71 -1.45
N GLY A 264 -18.41 15.63 -0.83
CA GLY A 264 -19.65 15.30 -1.53
C GLY A 264 -19.86 13.83 -1.89
N SER A 265 -18.93 12.94 -1.58
CA SER A 265 -19.11 11.49 -1.74
C SER A 265 -19.94 10.90 -0.61
N PRO A 266 -20.80 9.90 -0.89
CA PRO A 266 -21.55 9.21 0.15
C PRO A 266 -20.63 8.65 1.22
N MET A 267 -20.98 8.87 2.49
CA MET A 267 -20.19 8.40 3.62
C MET A 267 -20.47 6.91 3.88
N PRO A 268 -19.46 6.03 3.83
CA PRO A 268 -19.64 4.61 4.16
C PRO A 268 -19.89 4.45 5.67
N GLU A 269 -21.14 4.16 6.06
CA GLU A 269 -21.59 4.11 7.45
C GLU A 269 -20.82 3.11 8.31
N GLN A 270 -20.36 2.00 7.74
CA GLN A 270 -19.61 0.97 8.45
C GLN A 270 -18.27 1.44 9.05
N TYR A 271 -17.75 2.57 8.62
CA TYR A 271 -16.49 3.16 9.12
C TYR A 271 -16.70 4.35 10.04
N LEU A 272 -17.94 4.72 10.31
CA LEU A 272 -18.27 5.78 11.26
C LEU A 272 -18.13 5.28 12.73
N PRO A 273 -17.98 6.19 13.70
CA PRO A 273 -18.10 5.86 15.12
C PRO A 273 -19.37 5.06 15.40
N LYS A 274 -19.29 4.05 16.25
CA LYS A 274 -20.46 3.17 16.56
C LYS A 274 -21.70 3.96 16.99
N ALA A 275 -21.52 5.05 17.71
CA ALA A 275 -22.62 5.94 18.11
C ALA A 275 -23.35 6.58 16.91
N GLU A 276 -22.67 6.78 15.79
CA GLU A 276 -23.23 7.38 14.57
C GLU A 276 -23.87 6.33 13.64
N GLN A 277 -23.37 5.08 13.64
CA GLN A 277 -23.91 3.98 12.81
C GLN A 277 -25.35 3.64 13.16
N THR A 278 -25.76 3.84 14.41
CA THR A 278 -27.13 3.53 14.91
C THR A 278 -28.15 4.63 14.66
N ALA A 279 -27.71 5.81 14.20
CA ALA A 279 -28.55 6.98 14.00
C ALA A 279 -29.09 7.14 12.58
N SER A 280 -28.62 6.34 11.61
CA SER A 280 -29.11 6.40 10.22
C SER A 280 -30.42 5.62 10.07
N PRO A 281 -31.48 6.23 9.50
CA PRO A 281 -32.70 5.51 9.21
C PRO A 281 -32.40 4.44 8.14
N THR A 282 -32.75 3.21 8.45
CA THR A 282 -32.79 2.08 7.53
C THR A 282 -33.30 2.55 6.16
N SER A 283 -32.44 2.56 5.16
CA SER A 283 -32.85 2.80 3.78
C SER A 283 -33.86 1.69 3.41
N ALA A 284 -35.10 2.06 3.29
CA ALA A 284 -36.17 1.21 2.79
C ALA A 284 -35.80 0.69 1.39
N LYS A 285 -36.00 -0.62 1.28
CA LYS A 285 -36.11 -1.50 0.11
C LYS A 285 -36.04 -0.89 -1.29
#